data_6e86902a4257ac9a1e9ae9aa1eab94da
#
_entry.id   6e86902a4257ac9a1e9ae9aa1eab94da
#
_cell.length_a   1.000
_cell.length_b   1.000
_cell.length_c   1.000
_cell.angle_alpha   90.00
_cell.angle_beta   90.00
_cell.angle_gamma   90.00
#
_symmetry.space_group_name_H-M   'P 1'
#
loop_
_entity.id
_entity.type
_entity.pdbx_description
1 polymer ?
#
loop_
_entity_poly.entity_id
_entity_poly.type
_entity_poly.pdbx_seq_one_letter_code
_entity_poly.pdbx_strand_id
1 'polypeptide(L)'
;MLNSQRTFVDAVRKYCSERGIVVDVRSQGWLLMMQKGSERRFALGYDLGLNSSATHRIANDKSATADVLEVCGIPCVPHTLFLSPKLSEYIPPAGSWEAMLQLLDENPNGIVVKPNEGTGGNSVFKVFTRSKLELAVSTIFSSNRSLAISPYLVLDEEVRVVVIDYIPFVVYSKSRPSVVGDGKRSLLQLALADMPSGKLSDILPDMLGDLDPSILDNVPLAGQRHTLNWRHNLGRGAEPVLLDHGPTWQACVDIALMAARAISLRFGSVDVVQVDGTWRVLEINSGVMMEALSEQHPGLVDAVYHAALDKIFS
;
A
#
# COMPACT_ATOMS: atom_id res chain seq x y z
N MET A 1 22.41 4.41 18.40
CA MET A 1 22.35 4.76 16.96
C MET A 1 21.51 3.68 16.30
N LEU A 2 20.25 3.98 16.04
CA LEU A 2 19.35 3.07 15.30
C LEU A 2 19.72 3.16 13.82
N ASN A 3 20.58 2.27 13.35
CA ASN A 3 20.76 2.00 11.94
C ASN A 3 19.56 1.14 11.47
N SER A 4 18.38 1.72 11.32
CA SER A 4 17.33 1.06 10.55
C SER A 4 17.66 1.22 9.07
N GLN A 5 18.61 0.43 8.61
CA GLN A 5 18.95 0.39 7.20
C GLN A 5 17.80 -0.31 6.47
N ARG A 6 17.25 0.34 5.46
CA ARG A 6 16.16 -0.25 4.66
C ARG A 6 16.64 -1.51 3.96
N THR A 7 15.83 -2.57 3.99
CA THR A 7 16.11 -3.86 3.30
C THR A 7 16.51 -3.66 1.84
N PHE A 8 15.89 -2.68 1.16
CA PHE A 8 16.26 -2.30 -0.20
C PHE A 8 17.73 -1.88 -0.33
N VAL A 9 18.26 -1.07 0.61
CA VAL A 9 19.66 -0.62 0.57
C VAL A 9 20.61 -1.78 0.74
N ASP A 10 20.28 -2.72 1.64
CA ASP A 10 21.12 -3.90 1.87
C ASP A 10 21.11 -4.84 0.66
N ALA A 11 19.96 -5.07 0.05
CA ALA A 11 19.85 -5.85 -1.18
C ALA A 11 20.66 -5.22 -2.34
N VAL A 12 20.59 -3.88 -2.52
CA VAL A 12 21.39 -3.18 -3.54
C VAL A 12 22.89 -3.31 -3.24
N ARG A 13 23.32 -3.16 -1.99
CA ARG A 13 24.74 -3.33 -1.62
C ARG A 13 25.24 -4.74 -1.91
N LYS A 14 24.45 -5.74 -1.56
CA LYS A 14 24.77 -7.15 -1.81
C LYS A 14 24.91 -7.41 -3.30
N TYR A 15 23.90 -7.00 -4.09
CA TYR A 15 23.92 -7.08 -5.54
C TYR A 15 25.18 -6.46 -6.15
N CYS A 16 25.50 -5.22 -5.75
CA CYS A 16 26.65 -4.49 -6.25
C CYS A 16 27.98 -5.16 -5.89
N SER A 17 28.11 -5.62 -4.64
CA SER A 17 29.31 -6.32 -4.16
C SER A 17 29.59 -7.61 -4.95
N GLU A 18 28.54 -8.41 -5.22
CA GLU A 18 28.64 -9.66 -5.97
C GLU A 18 29.03 -9.46 -7.45
N ARG A 19 28.80 -8.25 -8.01
CA ARG A 19 29.00 -7.95 -9.44
C ARG A 19 30.09 -6.93 -9.72
N GLY A 20 30.88 -6.55 -8.70
CA GLY A 20 31.95 -5.58 -8.84
C GLY A 20 31.45 -4.16 -9.20
N ILE A 21 30.23 -3.82 -8.79
CA ILE A 21 29.60 -2.50 -8.96
C ILE A 21 29.91 -1.67 -7.73
N VAL A 22 30.41 -0.47 -7.92
CA VAL A 22 30.62 0.47 -6.83
C VAL A 22 29.28 1.12 -6.48
N VAL A 23 28.90 1.10 -5.20
CA VAL A 23 27.69 1.78 -4.71
C VAL A 23 28.06 2.84 -3.69
N ASP A 24 27.59 4.08 -3.92
CA ASP A 24 27.68 5.20 -2.99
C ASP A 24 26.27 5.49 -2.45
N VAL A 25 26.12 5.42 -1.13
CA VAL A 25 24.86 5.60 -0.43
C VAL A 25 24.80 7.00 0.17
N ARG A 26 23.85 7.81 -0.28
CA ARG A 26 23.66 9.20 0.11
C ARG A 26 22.29 9.42 0.73
N SER A 27 22.11 10.63 1.29
CA SER A 27 20.82 11.07 1.84
C SER A 27 20.20 10.05 2.79
N GLN A 28 20.99 9.52 3.73
CA GLN A 28 20.57 8.49 4.70
C GLN A 28 19.94 7.24 4.04
N GLY A 29 20.48 6.85 2.87
CA GLY A 29 20.01 5.70 2.12
C GLY A 29 18.88 5.99 1.11
N TRP A 30 18.42 7.24 0.98
CA TRP A 30 17.40 7.60 -0.01
C TRP A 30 17.95 7.69 -1.43
N LEU A 31 19.22 8.09 -1.61
CA LEU A 31 19.87 8.14 -2.92
C LEU A 31 20.98 7.08 -2.96
N LEU A 32 20.90 6.19 -3.93
CA LEU A 32 21.92 5.19 -4.23
C LEU A 32 22.52 5.51 -5.60
N MET A 33 23.82 5.66 -5.67
CA MET A 33 24.58 5.89 -6.90
C MET A 33 25.40 4.64 -7.19
N MET A 34 25.10 3.96 -8.28
CA MET A 34 25.74 2.70 -8.68
C MET A 34 26.60 2.92 -9.91
N GLN A 35 27.84 2.44 -9.92
CA GLN A 35 28.77 2.61 -11.04
C GLN A 35 29.43 1.29 -11.42
N LYS A 36 29.29 0.92 -12.72
CA LYS A 36 29.93 -0.25 -13.34
C LYS A 36 30.75 0.25 -14.53
N GLY A 37 32.07 0.31 -14.38
CA GLY A 37 32.91 0.94 -15.39
C GLY A 37 32.56 2.42 -15.61
N SER A 38 32.21 2.79 -16.82
CA SER A 38 31.73 4.13 -17.17
C SER A 38 30.23 4.35 -16.98
N GLU A 39 29.48 3.28 -16.77
CA GLU A 39 28.04 3.32 -16.64
C GLU A 39 27.61 3.71 -15.23
N ARG A 40 26.71 4.68 -15.12
CA ARG A 40 26.13 5.10 -13.84
C ARG A 40 24.62 4.88 -13.85
N ARG A 41 24.11 4.37 -12.72
CA ARG A 41 22.69 4.20 -12.43
C ARG A 41 22.36 4.80 -11.09
N PHE A 42 21.13 5.23 -10.93
CA PHE A 42 20.65 5.85 -9.71
C PHE A 42 19.37 5.15 -9.23
N ALA A 43 19.21 5.08 -7.91
CA ALA A 43 17.94 4.77 -7.31
C ALA A 43 17.59 5.85 -6.29
N LEU A 44 16.34 6.30 -6.28
CA LEU A 44 15.82 7.26 -5.31
C LEU A 44 14.60 6.67 -4.62
N GLY A 45 14.66 6.59 -3.29
CA GLY A 45 13.63 5.87 -2.53
C GLY A 45 13.64 4.38 -2.87
N TYR A 46 12.60 3.89 -3.52
CA TYR A 46 12.48 2.53 -4.06
C TYR A 46 12.38 2.52 -5.60
N ASP A 47 12.55 3.68 -6.23
CA ASP A 47 12.53 3.81 -7.69
C ASP A 47 13.92 3.52 -8.26
N LEU A 48 13.99 2.52 -9.14
CA LEU A 48 15.20 2.09 -9.86
C LEU A 48 15.31 2.72 -11.25
N GLY A 49 14.40 3.62 -11.63
CA GLY A 49 14.38 4.24 -12.95
C GLY A 49 13.92 3.32 -14.09
N LEU A 50 13.28 2.19 -13.78
CA LEU A 50 12.71 1.27 -14.77
C LEU A 50 11.40 1.78 -15.38
N ASN A 51 10.62 2.51 -14.61
CA ASN A 51 9.38 3.12 -15.04
C ASN A 51 9.63 4.50 -15.68
N SER A 52 8.83 4.85 -16.67
CA SER A 52 8.81 6.23 -17.15
C SER A 52 8.32 7.18 -16.06
N SER A 53 8.64 8.47 -16.17
CA SER A 53 8.13 9.47 -15.23
C SER A 53 6.59 9.55 -15.23
N ALA A 54 5.95 9.35 -16.38
CA ALA A 54 4.49 9.30 -16.48
C ALA A 54 3.93 8.08 -15.76
N THR A 55 4.47 6.89 -16.01
CA THR A 55 4.09 5.65 -15.31
C THR A 55 4.23 5.79 -13.80
N HIS A 56 5.38 6.33 -13.35
CA HIS A 56 5.64 6.56 -11.92
C HIS A 56 4.59 7.47 -11.28
N ARG A 57 4.22 8.57 -11.95
CA ARG A 57 3.21 9.51 -11.45
C ARG A 57 1.81 8.92 -11.45
N ILE A 58 1.41 8.24 -12.53
CA ILE A 58 0.09 7.58 -12.61
C ILE A 58 -0.03 6.52 -11.51
N ALA A 59 0.98 5.67 -11.33
CA ALA A 59 0.97 4.62 -10.30
C ALA A 59 0.83 5.19 -8.87
N ASN A 60 1.39 6.36 -8.59
CA ASN A 60 1.34 6.98 -7.26
C ASN A 60 0.10 7.89 -7.06
N ASP A 61 -0.70 8.11 -8.10
CA ASP A 61 -1.94 8.90 -8.09
C ASP A 61 -3.14 7.95 -8.22
N LYS A 62 -3.94 7.86 -7.16
CA LYS A 62 -5.04 6.88 -7.08
C LYS A 62 -6.16 7.15 -8.07
N SER A 63 -6.48 8.42 -8.29
CA SER A 63 -7.53 8.79 -9.25
C SER A 63 -7.05 8.59 -10.68
N ALA A 64 -5.84 9.03 -11.03
CA ALA A 64 -5.28 8.82 -12.36
C ALA A 64 -5.13 7.33 -12.68
N THR A 65 -4.74 6.50 -11.69
CA THR A 65 -4.72 5.05 -11.86
C THR A 65 -6.12 4.52 -12.17
N ALA A 66 -7.12 4.91 -11.38
CA ALA A 66 -8.50 4.45 -11.58
C ALA A 66 -9.04 4.88 -12.96
N ASP A 67 -8.81 6.13 -13.38
CA ASP A 67 -9.24 6.65 -14.68
C ASP A 67 -8.62 5.84 -15.85
N VAL A 68 -7.32 5.55 -15.78
CA VAL A 68 -6.66 4.74 -16.83
C VAL A 68 -7.23 3.32 -16.86
N LEU A 69 -7.42 2.69 -15.70
CA LEU A 69 -7.95 1.33 -15.63
C LEU A 69 -9.40 1.26 -16.12
N GLU A 70 -10.22 2.25 -15.81
CA GLU A 70 -11.60 2.36 -16.30
C GLU A 70 -11.64 2.47 -17.82
N VAL A 71 -10.85 3.37 -18.42
CA VAL A 71 -10.75 3.52 -19.88
C VAL A 71 -10.27 2.24 -20.56
N CYS A 72 -9.41 1.47 -19.89
CA CYS A 72 -8.93 0.17 -20.37
C CYS A 72 -9.92 -0.99 -20.10
N GLY A 73 -11.05 -0.74 -19.45
CA GLY A 73 -12.04 -1.78 -19.10
C GLY A 73 -11.55 -2.77 -18.04
N ILE A 74 -10.59 -2.36 -17.18
CA ILE A 74 -10.02 -3.20 -16.12
C ILE A 74 -10.78 -2.93 -14.81
N PRO A 75 -11.36 -3.95 -14.17
CA PRO A 75 -12.06 -3.77 -12.91
C PRO A 75 -11.16 -3.13 -11.85
N CYS A 76 -11.58 -1.99 -11.31
CA CYS A 76 -10.85 -1.29 -10.26
C CYS A 76 -11.80 -0.70 -9.21
N VAL A 77 -11.26 -0.35 -8.06
CA VAL A 77 -11.98 0.46 -7.07
C VAL A 77 -11.98 1.91 -7.55
N PRO A 78 -13.16 2.52 -7.75
CA PRO A 78 -13.24 3.89 -8.23
C PRO A 78 -12.66 4.87 -7.21
N HIS A 79 -11.96 5.90 -7.71
CA HIS A 79 -11.38 6.96 -6.90
C HIS A 79 -11.72 8.32 -7.50
N THR A 80 -12.53 9.11 -6.81
CA THR A 80 -12.87 10.47 -7.24
C THR A 80 -11.88 11.47 -6.66
N LEU A 81 -11.25 12.27 -7.54
CA LEU A 81 -10.29 13.31 -7.17
C LEU A 81 -10.99 14.55 -6.62
N PHE A 82 -10.41 15.11 -5.55
CA PHE A 82 -10.75 16.43 -5.05
C PHE A 82 -9.47 17.23 -4.78
N LEU A 83 -9.43 18.46 -5.29
CA LEU A 83 -8.30 19.38 -5.12
C LEU A 83 -8.53 20.34 -3.95
N SER A 84 -7.46 20.66 -3.25
CA SER A 84 -7.50 21.68 -2.20
C SER A 84 -7.98 23.02 -2.79
N PRO A 85 -8.85 23.75 -2.10
CA PRO A 85 -9.30 25.10 -2.52
C PRO A 85 -8.16 26.07 -2.83
N LYS A 86 -6.98 25.87 -2.23
CA LYS A 86 -5.76 26.66 -2.51
C LYS A 86 -5.23 26.49 -3.94
N LEU A 87 -5.63 25.43 -4.64
CA LEU A 87 -5.25 25.18 -6.05
C LEU A 87 -6.29 25.71 -7.04
N SER A 88 -7.47 26.12 -6.60
CA SER A 88 -8.56 26.57 -7.45
C SER A 88 -8.23 27.86 -8.26
N GLU A 89 -7.20 28.60 -7.83
CA GLU A 89 -6.69 29.75 -8.59
C GLU A 89 -5.97 29.36 -9.88
N TYR A 90 -5.44 28.12 -9.95
CA TYR A 90 -4.59 27.65 -11.05
C TYR A 90 -5.21 26.54 -11.88
N ILE A 91 -6.13 25.79 -11.29
CA ILE A 91 -6.76 24.60 -11.89
C ILE A 91 -8.26 24.71 -11.63
N PRO A 92 -9.13 24.44 -12.61
CA PRO A 92 -10.57 24.34 -12.36
C PRO A 92 -10.81 23.40 -11.18
N PRO A 93 -11.69 23.75 -10.21
CA PRO A 93 -11.94 22.93 -9.05
C PRO A 93 -12.43 21.57 -9.49
N ALA A 94 -11.67 20.53 -9.15
CA ALA A 94 -12.12 19.15 -9.30
C ALA A 94 -12.99 18.80 -8.10
N GLY A 95 -14.28 18.92 -8.27
CA GLY A 95 -15.28 18.63 -7.26
C GLY A 95 -15.48 19.76 -6.23
N SER A 96 -16.63 19.73 -5.60
CA SER A 96 -17.04 20.66 -4.56
C SER A 96 -17.33 19.90 -3.27
N TRP A 97 -17.56 20.66 -2.20
CA TRP A 97 -18.03 20.09 -0.94
C TRP A 97 -19.35 19.33 -1.10
N GLU A 98 -20.26 19.85 -1.92
CA GLU A 98 -21.54 19.22 -2.25
C GLU A 98 -21.34 17.87 -2.94
N ALA A 99 -20.38 17.75 -3.86
CA ALA A 99 -20.07 16.49 -4.50
C ALA A 99 -19.47 15.46 -3.52
N MET A 100 -18.67 15.90 -2.54
CA MET A 100 -18.19 14.99 -1.48
C MET A 100 -19.33 14.49 -0.60
N LEU A 101 -20.29 15.36 -0.26
CA LEU A 101 -21.51 15.00 0.50
C LEU A 101 -22.37 14.03 -0.31
N GLN A 102 -22.55 14.28 -1.60
CA GLN A 102 -23.29 13.39 -2.49
C GLN A 102 -22.67 11.99 -2.51
N LEU A 103 -21.34 11.87 -2.63
CA LEU A 103 -20.66 10.57 -2.55
C LEU A 103 -20.88 9.86 -1.21
N LEU A 104 -20.95 10.59 -0.11
CA LEU A 104 -21.27 10.01 1.20
C LEU A 104 -22.71 9.49 1.24
N ASP A 105 -23.67 10.25 0.71
CA ASP A 105 -25.09 9.89 0.70
C ASP A 105 -25.38 8.70 -0.25
N GLU A 106 -24.67 8.61 -1.39
CA GLU A 106 -24.78 7.51 -2.34
C GLU A 106 -24.17 6.19 -1.84
N ASN A 107 -23.34 6.25 -0.78
CA ASN A 107 -22.64 5.08 -0.24
C ASN A 107 -23.07 4.79 1.21
N PRO A 108 -24.18 4.06 1.43
CA PRO A 108 -24.72 3.78 2.77
C PRO A 108 -23.76 3.00 3.66
N ASN A 109 -22.82 2.24 3.09
CA ASN A 109 -21.77 1.55 3.82
C ASN A 109 -20.58 2.46 4.19
N GLY A 110 -20.66 3.75 3.84
CA GLY A 110 -19.60 4.74 4.04
C GLY A 110 -18.64 4.86 2.88
N ILE A 111 -17.71 5.78 3.04
CA ILE A 111 -16.65 6.08 2.07
C ILE A 111 -15.27 6.03 2.72
N VAL A 112 -14.25 5.87 1.91
CA VAL A 112 -12.83 6.01 2.32
C VAL A 112 -12.29 7.31 1.74
N VAL A 113 -11.80 8.19 2.62
CA VAL A 113 -11.17 9.47 2.27
C VAL A 113 -9.68 9.37 2.57
N LYS A 114 -8.83 9.62 1.57
CA LYS A 114 -7.39 9.45 1.68
C LYS A 114 -6.63 10.45 0.81
N PRO A 115 -5.34 10.76 1.09
CA PRO A 115 -4.51 11.50 0.17
C PRO A 115 -4.51 10.84 -1.21
N ASN A 116 -4.66 11.63 -2.28
CA ASN A 116 -4.65 11.09 -3.64
C ASN A 116 -3.27 10.52 -3.99
N GLU A 117 -2.22 11.23 -3.61
CA GLU A 117 -0.83 10.77 -3.68
C GLU A 117 -0.35 10.34 -2.29
N GLY A 118 0.52 9.35 -2.22
CA GLY A 118 1.11 8.87 -0.98
C GLY A 118 0.95 7.38 -0.75
N THR A 119 1.77 6.85 0.13
CA THR A 119 1.90 5.44 0.47
C THR A 119 1.83 5.23 1.99
N GLY A 120 1.76 3.97 2.44
CA GLY A 120 1.84 3.63 3.86
C GLY A 120 0.54 3.81 4.66
N GLY A 121 -0.58 4.19 4.01
CA GLY A 121 -1.89 4.28 4.67
C GLY A 121 -2.04 5.42 5.66
N ASN A 122 -1.17 6.45 5.59
CA ASN A 122 -1.29 7.63 6.42
C ASN A 122 -2.50 8.47 5.99
N SER A 123 -3.22 9.02 6.98
CA SER A 123 -4.41 9.86 6.76
C SER A 123 -5.48 9.17 5.88
N VAL A 124 -5.69 7.86 6.06
CA VAL A 124 -6.78 7.11 5.45
C VAL A 124 -7.92 7.03 6.45
N PHE A 125 -9.08 7.57 6.10
CA PHE A 125 -10.23 7.67 6.98
C PHE A 125 -11.41 6.88 6.42
N LYS A 126 -12.06 6.06 7.27
CA LYS A 126 -13.35 5.46 7.03
C LYS A 126 -14.43 6.41 7.56
N VAL A 127 -15.31 6.86 6.69
CA VAL A 127 -16.24 7.96 6.94
C VAL A 127 -17.68 7.52 6.70
N PHE A 128 -18.54 7.73 7.70
CA PHE A 128 -19.98 7.43 7.67
C PHE A 128 -20.86 8.63 7.94
N THR A 129 -20.26 9.75 8.40
CA THR A 129 -21.02 10.93 8.79
C THR A 129 -20.38 12.18 8.23
N ARG A 130 -21.19 13.21 8.04
CA ARG A 130 -20.75 14.54 7.61
C ARG A 130 -19.60 15.07 8.48
N SER A 131 -19.73 15.00 9.82
CA SER A 131 -18.69 15.51 10.73
C SER A 131 -17.35 14.78 10.56
N LYS A 132 -17.37 13.43 10.33
CA LYS A 132 -16.17 12.68 10.03
C LYS A 132 -15.59 13.06 8.66
N LEU A 133 -16.43 13.36 7.67
CA LEU A 133 -15.99 13.86 6.37
C LEU A 133 -15.26 15.19 6.49
N GLU A 134 -15.86 16.15 7.22
CA GLU A 134 -15.27 17.48 7.48
C GLU A 134 -13.88 17.35 8.14
N LEU A 135 -13.76 16.49 9.15
CA LEU A 135 -12.50 16.23 9.84
C LEU A 135 -11.46 15.62 8.90
N ALA A 136 -11.83 14.58 8.14
CA ALA A 136 -10.94 13.90 7.21
C ALA A 136 -10.42 14.85 6.12
N VAL A 137 -11.30 15.59 5.48
CA VAL A 137 -10.98 16.57 4.43
C VAL A 137 -10.07 17.66 4.98
N SER A 138 -10.40 18.25 6.14
CA SER A 138 -9.59 19.27 6.78
C SER A 138 -8.20 18.75 7.14
N THR A 139 -8.11 17.54 7.69
CA THR A 139 -6.84 16.89 8.05
C THR A 139 -5.98 16.67 6.81
N ILE A 140 -6.54 16.12 5.73
CA ILE A 140 -5.77 15.86 4.50
C ILE A 140 -5.33 17.17 3.84
N PHE A 141 -6.22 18.14 3.66
CA PHE A 141 -5.88 19.40 3.00
C PHE A 141 -4.98 20.33 3.83
N SER A 142 -4.75 20.03 5.11
CA SER A 142 -3.75 20.75 5.90
C SER A 142 -2.33 20.50 5.39
N SER A 143 -2.05 19.31 4.82
CA SER A 143 -0.71 18.87 4.39
C SER A 143 -0.65 18.38 2.94
N ASN A 144 -1.78 18.11 2.30
CA ASN A 144 -1.84 17.57 0.93
C ASN A 144 -2.61 18.53 0.00
N ARG A 145 -2.27 18.48 -1.30
CA ARG A 145 -2.91 19.30 -2.33
C ARG A 145 -4.16 18.66 -2.90
N SER A 146 -4.29 17.34 -2.74
CA SER A 146 -5.39 16.56 -3.30
C SER A 146 -5.76 15.41 -2.37
N LEU A 147 -7.01 14.98 -2.47
CA LEU A 147 -7.50 13.77 -1.84
C LEU A 147 -8.31 12.95 -2.85
N ALA A 148 -8.44 11.66 -2.58
CA ALA A 148 -9.31 10.76 -3.30
C ALA A 148 -10.38 10.20 -2.37
N ILE A 149 -11.60 10.10 -2.88
CA ILE A 149 -12.73 9.44 -2.21
C ILE A 149 -13.09 8.19 -3.01
N SER A 150 -13.25 7.09 -2.28
CA SER A 150 -13.75 5.82 -2.83
C SER A 150 -14.88 5.26 -1.96
N PRO A 151 -15.77 4.41 -2.49
CA PRO A 151 -16.69 3.63 -1.65
C PRO A 151 -15.92 2.84 -0.59
N TYR A 152 -16.48 2.72 0.62
CA TYR A 152 -15.99 1.72 1.56
C TYR A 152 -16.52 0.35 1.16
N LEU A 153 -15.60 -0.54 0.82
CA LEU A 153 -15.90 -1.91 0.44
C LEU A 153 -15.48 -2.86 1.56
N VAL A 154 -16.31 -3.85 1.84
CA VAL A 154 -15.92 -4.97 2.70
C VAL A 154 -15.09 -5.91 1.85
N LEU A 155 -13.81 -6.02 2.17
CA LEU A 155 -12.88 -6.83 1.40
C LEU A 155 -12.89 -8.26 1.94
N ASP A 156 -13.06 -9.23 1.05
CA ASP A 156 -12.87 -10.65 1.34
C ASP A 156 -11.39 -10.95 1.51
N GLU A 157 -10.57 -10.43 0.58
CA GLU A 157 -9.13 -10.62 0.54
C GLU A 157 -8.42 -9.41 -0.10
N GLU A 158 -7.17 -9.15 0.29
CA GLU A 158 -6.28 -8.20 -0.37
C GLU A 158 -4.94 -8.89 -0.68
N VAL A 159 -4.55 -8.87 -1.95
CA VAL A 159 -3.35 -9.52 -2.48
C VAL A 159 -2.46 -8.50 -3.17
N ARG A 160 -1.16 -8.58 -2.89
CA ARG A 160 -0.13 -7.83 -3.59
C ARG A 160 0.58 -8.71 -4.60
N VAL A 161 0.62 -8.25 -5.84
CA VAL A 161 1.39 -8.86 -6.94
C VAL A 161 2.57 -7.96 -7.27
N VAL A 162 3.79 -8.42 -7.03
CA VAL A 162 5.02 -7.73 -7.42
C VAL A 162 5.36 -8.12 -8.86
N VAL A 163 5.56 -7.11 -9.70
CA VAL A 163 5.74 -7.27 -11.14
C VAL A 163 7.11 -6.72 -11.58
N ILE A 164 7.81 -7.50 -12.42
CA ILE A 164 9.03 -7.08 -13.11
C ILE A 164 8.85 -7.40 -14.60
N ASP A 165 8.90 -6.38 -15.47
CA ASP A 165 8.70 -6.49 -16.92
C ASP A 165 7.46 -7.35 -17.29
N TYR A 166 6.33 -7.08 -16.62
CA TYR A 166 5.04 -7.76 -16.81
C TYR A 166 5.05 -9.26 -16.46
N ILE A 167 6.01 -9.69 -15.64
CA ILE A 167 6.08 -11.05 -15.08
C ILE A 167 5.79 -10.96 -13.58
N PRO A 168 4.86 -11.78 -13.04
CA PRO A 168 4.63 -11.82 -11.60
C PRO A 168 5.83 -12.47 -10.93
N PHE A 169 6.43 -11.80 -9.96
CA PHE A 169 7.64 -12.30 -9.29
C PHE A 169 7.31 -12.82 -7.88
N VAL A 170 6.50 -12.11 -7.14
CA VAL A 170 6.01 -12.50 -5.81
C VAL A 170 4.54 -12.14 -5.68
N VAL A 171 3.76 -13.06 -5.12
CA VAL A 171 2.33 -12.87 -4.85
C VAL A 171 2.07 -13.24 -3.40
N TYR A 172 1.49 -12.33 -2.65
CA TYR A 172 1.14 -12.57 -1.26
C TYR A 172 -0.11 -11.82 -0.83
N SER A 173 -0.91 -12.46 0.04
CA SER A 173 -2.03 -11.79 0.68
C SER A 173 -1.55 -10.96 1.87
N LYS A 174 -2.35 -9.95 2.23
CA LYS A 174 -2.12 -9.11 3.40
C LYS A 174 -3.20 -9.45 4.43
N SER A 175 -2.86 -10.26 5.44
CA SER A 175 -3.80 -10.59 6.50
C SER A 175 -4.11 -9.37 7.36
N ARG A 176 -5.38 -9.23 7.79
CA ARG A 176 -5.73 -8.15 8.73
C ARG A 176 -5.18 -8.47 10.12
N PRO A 177 -4.76 -7.43 10.89
CA PRO A 177 -4.40 -7.61 12.29
C PRO A 177 -5.55 -8.27 13.04
N SER A 178 -5.28 -9.38 13.71
CA SER A 178 -6.31 -10.13 14.43
C SER A 178 -5.70 -10.83 15.64
N VAL A 179 -6.50 -11.08 16.65
CA VAL A 179 -6.15 -11.88 17.83
C VAL A 179 -7.06 -13.08 17.96
N VAL A 180 -6.58 -14.11 18.64
CA VAL A 180 -7.36 -15.28 18.97
C VAL A 180 -7.70 -15.25 20.46
N GLY A 181 -8.97 -15.30 20.79
CA GLY A 181 -9.45 -15.33 22.16
C GLY A 181 -8.92 -16.53 22.93
N ASP A 182 -8.63 -16.34 24.22
CA ASP A 182 -8.23 -17.39 25.14
C ASP A 182 -9.28 -17.64 26.25
N GLY A 183 -10.38 -16.91 26.22
CA GLY A 183 -11.44 -16.96 27.21
C GLY A 183 -11.08 -16.33 28.56
N LYS A 184 -9.97 -15.58 28.65
CA LYS A 184 -9.44 -15.00 29.90
C LYS A 184 -9.03 -13.55 29.76
N ARG A 185 -8.27 -13.21 28.71
CA ARG A 185 -7.75 -11.86 28.46
C ARG A 185 -8.72 -11.05 27.61
N SER A 186 -8.78 -9.75 27.87
CA SER A 186 -9.54 -8.83 27.03
C SER A 186 -8.89 -8.66 25.65
N LEU A 187 -9.66 -8.12 24.70
CA LEU A 187 -9.14 -7.80 23.35
C LEU A 187 -7.90 -6.92 23.40
N LEU A 188 -7.91 -5.91 24.28
CA LEU A 188 -6.75 -5.05 24.50
C LEU A 188 -5.53 -5.82 25.02
N GLN A 189 -5.74 -6.69 26.02
CA GLN A 189 -4.67 -7.50 26.59
C GLN A 189 -4.08 -8.48 25.57
N LEU A 190 -4.92 -9.08 24.72
CA LEU A 190 -4.49 -9.97 23.64
C LEU A 190 -3.69 -9.19 22.60
N ALA A 191 -4.20 -8.02 22.16
CA ALA A 191 -3.50 -7.17 21.21
C ALA A 191 -2.11 -6.73 21.69
N LEU A 192 -2.00 -6.38 22.99
CA LEU A 192 -0.74 -5.99 23.60
C LEU A 192 0.27 -7.14 23.72
N ALA A 193 -0.22 -8.36 24.00
CA ALA A 193 0.62 -9.54 24.19
C ALA A 193 1.27 -10.03 22.89
N ASP A 194 0.56 -9.91 21.78
CA ASP A 194 1.05 -10.39 20.46
C ASP A 194 1.91 -9.36 19.72
N MET A 195 2.03 -8.13 20.27
CA MET A 195 2.86 -7.08 19.67
C MET A 195 4.32 -7.14 20.08
N PRO A 196 5.25 -7.01 19.13
CA PRO A 196 6.64 -6.76 19.45
C PRO A 196 6.80 -5.45 20.24
N SER A 197 7.52 -5.48 21.34
CA SER A 197 7.66 -4.34 22.29
C SER A 197 8.19 -3.04 21.65
N GLY A 198 8.89 -3.13 20.50
CA GLY A 198 9.37 -1.96 19.75
C GLY A 198 8.39 -1.32 18.78
N LYS A 199 7.23 -1.95 18.53
CA LYS A 199 6.21 -1.44 17.58
C LYS A 199 4.93 -0.94 18.29
N LEU A 200 4.87 -1.04 19.61
CA LEU A 200 3.67 -0.76 20.41
C LEU A 200 3.20 0.68 20.26
N SER A 201 4.11 1.66 20.32
CA SER A 201 3.76 3.09 20.26
C SER A 201 3.25 3.52 18.88
N ASP A 202 3.72 2.87 17.84
CA ASP A 202 3.51 3.32 16.46
C ASP A 202 2.30 2.65 15.80
N ILE A 203 2.06 1.37 16.16
CA ILE A 203 1.03 0.55 15.52
C ILE A 203 -0.28 0.53 16.33
N LEU A 204 -0.18 0.51 17.67
CA LEU A 204 -1.34 0.33 18.53
C LEU A 204 -2.42 1.43 18.37
N PRO A 205 -2.08 2.73 18.34
CA PRO A 205 -3.09 3.78 18.16
C PRO A 205 -3.86 3.64 16.84
N ASP A 206 -3.15 3.28 15.76
CA ASP A 206 -3.75 3.10 14.44
C ASP A 206 -4.56 1.81 14.33
N MET A 207 -4.12 0.76 15.03
CA MET A 207 -4.78 -0.54 15.02
C MET A 207 -6.09 -0.51 15.82
N LEU A 208 -6.08 0.18 16.95
CA LEU A 208 -7.24 0.27 17.85
C LEU A 208 -8.11 1.51 17.59
N GLY A 209 -7.59 2.53 16.90
CA GLY A 209 -8.26 3.81 16.72
C GLY A 209 -9.59 3.79 15.94
N ASP A 210 -9.83 2.72 15.18
CA ASP A 210 -11.08 2.50 14.45
C ASP A 210 -12.05 1.57 15.18
N LEU A 211 -11.63 0.98 16.32
CA LEU A 211 -12.50 0.14 17.15
C LEU A 211 -13.32 1.00 18.11
N ASP A 212 -14.52 0.56 18.40
CA ASP A 212 -15.29 1.13 19.50
C ASP A 212 -14.54 0.81 20.83
N PRO A 213 -14.15 1.83 21.60
CA PRO A 213 -13.46 1.59 22.88
C PRO A 213 -14.18 0.62 23.81
N SER A 214 -15.51 0.53 23.73
CA SER A 214 -16.32 -0.36 24.58
C SER A 214 -16.06 -1.85 24.33
N ILE A 215 -15.52 -2.24 23.16
CA ILE A 215 -15.24 -3.64 22.87
C ILE A 215 -13.85 -4.08 23.35
N LEU A 216 -12.95 -3.13 23.67
CA LEU A 216 -11.57 -3.43 24.05
C LEU A 216 -11.47 -4.23 25.36
N ASP A 217 -12.43 -4.04 26.26
CA ASP A 217 -12.53 -4.78 27.54
C ASP A 217 -13.22 -6.13 27.41
N ASN A 218 -13.84 -6.43 26.27
CA ASN A 218 -14.50 -7.71 26.05
C ASN A 218 -13.49 -8.85 26.05
N VAL A 219 -13.85 -9.95 26.72
CA VAL A 219 -13.07 -11.19 26.76
C VAL A 219 -13.62 -12.14 25.69
N PRO A 220 -12.93 -12.33 24.56
CA PRO A 220 -13.40 -13.21 23.50
C PRO A 220 -13.29 -14.68 23.92
N LEU A 221 -14.22 -15.50 23.41
CA LEU A 221 -14.22 -16.95 23.68
C LEU A 221 -12.92 -17.59 23.17
N ALA A 222 -12.48 -18.64 23.86
CA ALA A 222 -11.29 -19.38 23.45
C ALA A 222 -11.44 -19.92 22.02
N GLY A 223 -10.43 -19.64 21.18
CA GLY A 223 -10.41 -20.01 19.76
C GLY A 223 -11.15 -19.03 18.82
N GLN A 224 -11.89 -18.07 19.36
CA GLN A 224 -12.58 -17.07 18.55
C GLN A 224 -11.59 -16.04 18.01
N ARG A 225 -11.56 -15.85 16.67
CA ARG A 225 -10.71 -14.84 16.02
C ARG A 225 -11.44 -13.49 15.95
N HIS A 226 -10.75 -12.43 16.35
CA HIS A 226 -11.23 -11.05 16.28
C HIS A 226 -10.28 -10.20 15.45
N THR A 227 -10.79 -9.54 14.42
CA THR A 227 -10.05 -8.59 13.61
C THR A 227 -9.95 -7.26 14.34
N LEU A 228 -8.73 -6.73 14.48
CA LEU A 228 -8.45 -5.50 15.21
C LEU A 228 -8.48 -4.25 14.32
N ASN A 229 -8.31 -4.42 13.01
CA ASN A 229 -8.35 -3.31 12.05
C ASN A 229 -8.96 -3.78 10.74
N TRP A 230 -9.68 -2.88 10.08
CA TRP A 230 -10.28 -3.14 8.77
C TRP A 230 -9.27 -3.03 7.62
N ARG A 231 -8.11 -2.38 7.87
CA ARG A 231 -7.06 -2.18 6.87
C ARG A 231 -6.16 -3.40 6.75
N HIS A 232 -5.78 -3.72 5.52
CA HIS A 232 -4.78 -4.74 5.20
C HIS A 232 -3.38 -4.12 5.07
N ASN A 233 -2.97 -3.26 6.01
CA ASN A 233 -1.73 -2.51 5.91
C ASN A 233 -0.60 -3.20 6.69
N LEU A 234 0.44 -3.63 5.96
CA LEU A 234 1.62 -4.31 6.52
C LEU A 234 2.39 -3.44 7.52
N GLY A 235 2.46 -2.12 7.29
CA GLY A 235 3.07 -1.18 8.24
C GLY A 235 2.25 -0.97 9.52
N ARG A 236 1.04 -1.56 9.62
CA ARG A 236 0.08 -1.40 10.71
C ARG A 236 -0.41 -2.73 11.30
N GLY A 237 0.46 -3.73 11.26
CA GLY A 237 0.20 -5.02 11.90
C GLY A 237 -0.46 -6.09 11.02
N ALA A 238 -0.73 -5.82 9.75
CA ALA A 238 -1.05 -6.89 8.81
C ALA A 238 0.20 -7.72 8.49
N GLU A 239 0.02 -8.99 8.16
CA GLU A 239 1.12 -9.91 7.86
C GLU A 239 1.07 -10.35 6.39
N PRO A 240 2.24 -10.46 5.72
CA PRO A 240 2.30 -11.01 4.39
C PRO A 240 2.24 -12.55 4.45
N VAL A 241 1.37 -13.14 3.65
CA VAL A 241 1.24 -14.60 3.51
C VAL A 241 1.41 -14.95 2.04
N LEU A 242 2.49 -15.66 1.70
CA LEU A 242 2.74 -16.07 0.32
C LEU A 242 1.58 -16.92 -0.21
N LEU A 243 1.18 -16.66 -1.44
CA LEU A 243 0.14 -17.44 -2.11
C LEU A 243 0.77 -18.54 -2.98
N ASP A 244 0.32 -19.77 -2.77
CA ASP A 244 0.64 -20.88 -3.64
C ASP A 244 -0.07 -20.77 -4.99
N HIS A 245 0.53 -21.34 -6.03
CA HIS A 245 -0.09 -21.43 -7.35
C HIS A 245 -1.43 -22.15 -7.26
N GLY A 246 -2.48 -21.50 -7.76
CA GLY A 246 -3.85 -22.01 -7.74
C GLY A 246 -4.82 -21.01 -8.36
N PRO A 247 -6.14 -21.29 -8.32
CA PRO A 247 -7.14 -20.41 -8.93
C PRO A 247 -7.11 -18.96 -8.41
N THR A 248 -6.96 -18.78 -7.11
CA THR A 248 -6.85 -17.44 -6.47
C THR A 248 -5.62 -16.71 -6.97
N TRP A 249 -4.46 -17.37 -6.95
CA TRP A 249 -3.19 -16.82 -7.47
C TRP A 249 -3.34 -16.39 -8.92
N GLN A 250 -3.90 -17.26 -9.78
CA GLN A 250 -4.08 -16.96 -11.20
C GLN A 250 -4.99 -15.77 -11.43
N ALA A 251 -6.13 -15.70 -10.73
CA ALA A 251 -7.09 -14.60 -10.87
C ALA A 251 -6.47 -13.26 -10.45
N CYS A 252 -5.70 -13.23 -9.34
CA CYS A 252 -4.99 -12.03 -8.90
C CYS A 252 -3.92 -11.59 -9.90
N VAL A 253 -3.14 -12.54 -10.41
CA VAL A 253 -2.06 -12.26 -11.36
C VAL A 253 -2.60 -11.75 -12.68
N ASP A 254 -3.65 -12.35 -13.21
CA ASP A 254 -4.23 -11.94 -14.49
C ASP A 254 -4.66 -10.47 -14.46
N ILE A 255 -5.43 -10.07 -13.46
CA ILE A 255 -5.89 -8.68 -13.34
C ILE A 255 -4.74 -7.72 -13.03
N ALA A 256 -3.76 -8.12 -12.21
CA ALA A 256 -2.59 -7.31 -11.90
C ALA A 256 -1.71 -7.06 -13.13
N LEU A 257 -1.51 -8.07 -13.97
CA LEU A 257 -0.73 -7.93 -15.21
C LEU A 257 -1.47 -7.10 -16.27
N MET A 258 -2.80 -7.19 -16.35
CA MET A 258 -3.59 -6.27 -17.18
C MET A 258 -3.39 -4.84 -16.74
N ALA A 259 -3.47 -4.55 -15.44
CA ALA A 259 -3.28 -3.22 -14.88
C ALA A 259 -1.83 -2.71 -15.08
N ALA A 260 -0.83 -3.56 -14.84
CA ALA A 260 0.57 -3.21 -15.08
C ALA A 260 0.84 -2.83 -16.55
N ARG A 261 0.24 -3.57 -17.50
CA ARG A 261 0.36 -3.26 -18.95
C ARG A 261 -0.35 -1.95 -19.31
N ALA A 262 -1.52 -1.68 -18.74
CA ALA A 262 -2.31 -0.47 -19.04
C ALA A 262 -1.53 0.82 -18.75
N ILE A 263 -0.72 0.85 -17.68
CA ILE A 263 0.10 2.02 -17.33
C ILE A 263 1.59 1.87 -17.71
N SER A 264 1.97 0.79 -18.39
CA SER A 264 3.36 0.47 -18.73
C SER A 264 4.29 0.33 -17.51
N LEU A 265 3.81 -0.31 -16.45
CA LEU A 265 4.58 -0.56 -15.22
C LEU A 265 5.58 -1.69 -15.45
N ARG A 266 6.85 -1.36 -15.50
CA ARG A 266 7.94 -2.34 -15.64
C ARG A 266 8.40 -2.92 -14.30
N PHE A 267 8.43 -2.10 -13.24
CA PHE A 267 8.75 -2.52 -11.89
C PHE A 267 7.81 -1.85 -10.90
N GLY A 268 7.12 -2.66 -10.11
CA GLY A 268 6.18 -2.15 -9.13
C GLY A 268 5.36 -3.26 -8.48
N SER A 269 4.34 -2.86 -7.74
CA SER A 269 3.33 -3.78 -7.21
C SER A 269 1.92 -3.31 -7.54
N VAL A 270 1.04 -4.26 -7.75
CA VAL A 270 -0.40 -4.06 -7.93
C VAL A 270 -1.09 -4.69 -6.75
N ASP A 271 -1.85 -3.89 -6.02
CA ASP A 271 -2.71 -4.36 -4.94
C ASP A 271 -4.10 -4.64 -5.52
N VAL A 272 -4.54 -5.87 -5.41
CA VAL A 272 -5.85 -6.34 -5.87
C VAL A 272 -6.68 -6.79 -4.68
N VAL A 273 -7.98 -6.53 -4.75
CA VAL A 273 -8.93 -6.87 -3.68
C VAL A 273 -10.06 -7.71 -4.21
N GLN A 274 -10.55 -8.64 -3.40
CA GLN A 274 -11.76 -9.38 -3.68
C GLN A 274 -12.92 -8.74 -2.94
N VAL A 275 -14.00 -8.46 -3.67
CA VAL A 275 -15.25 -7.92 -3.16
C VAL A 275 -16.39 -8.72 -3.76
N ASP A 276 -17.21 -9.35 -2.93
CA ASP A 276 -18.31 -10.22 -3.37
C ASP A 276 -17.86 -11.24 -4.43
N GLY A 277 -16.72 -11.88 -4.18
CA GLY A 277 -16.11 -12.88 -5.08
C GLY A 277 -15.48 -12.32 -6.36
N THR A 278 -15.50 -11.00 -6.59
CA THR A 278 -14.95 -10.37 -7.79
C THR A 278 -13.63 -9.65 -7.49
N TRP A 279 -12.59 -9.91 -8.27
CA TRP A 279 -11.30 -9.25 -8.14
C TRP A 279 -11.31 -7.87 -8.82
N ARG A 280 -10.70 -6.88 -8.14
CA ARG A 280 -10.56 -5.49 -8.60
C ARG A 280 -9.19 -4.95 -8.21
N VAL A 281 -8.63 -4.08 -9.03
CA VAL A 281 -7.40 -3.35 -8.67
C VAL A 281 -7.75 -2.28 -7.64
N LEU A 282 -7.03 -2.26 -6.53
CA LEU A 282 -7.16 -1.23 -5.49
C LEU A 282 -6.21 -0.06 -5.72
N GLU A 283 -4.94 -0.37 -5.95
CA GLU A 283 -3.88 0.62 -6.19
C GLU A 283 -2.68 0.00 -6.90
N ILE A 284 -1.87 0.84 -7.51
CA ILE A 284 -0.58 0.47 -8.10
C ILE A 284 0.51 1.29 -7.40
N ASN A 285 1.66 0.66 -7.15
CA ASN A 285 2.81 1.30 -6.55
C ASN A 285 4.05 1.08 -7.44
N SER A 286 4.68 2.15 -7.89
CA SER A 286 5.88 2.11 -8.75
C SER A 286 7.18 1.95 -7.97
N GLY A 287 7.12 1.94 -6.65
CA GLY A 287 8.24 1.64 -5.76
C GLY A 287 7.80 0.57 -4.76
N VAL A 288 8.48 -0.56 -4.74
CA VAL A 288 8.05 -1.72 -3.93
C VAL A 288 8.81 -1.74 -2.61
N MET A 289 8.09 -1.46 -1.53
CA MET A 289 8.58 -1.62 -0.16
C MET A 289 8.21 -3.01 0.35
N MET A 290 9.20 -3.81 0.75
CA MET A 290 9.00 -5.22 1.13
C MET A 290 9.59 -5.55 2.52
N GLU A 291 9.72 -4.57 3.40
CA GLU A 291 10.31 -4.76 4.74
C GLU A 291 9.57 -5.82 5.55
N ALA A 292 8.23 -5.77 5.59
CA ALA A 292 7.44 -6.79 6.30
C ALA A 292 7.61 -8.20 5.70
N LEU A 293 7.70 -8.31 4.37
CA LEU A 293 7.96 -9.59 3.71
C LEU A 293 9.38 -10.08 4.01
N SER A 294 10.35 -9.19 4.12
CA SER A 294 11.74 -9.55 4.37
C SER A 294 11.98 -10.11 5.78
N GLU A 295 11.12 -9.77 6.76
CA GLU A 295 11.20 -10.34 8.10
C GLU A 295 11.01 -11.87 8.08
N GLN A 296 10.19 -12.38 7.17
CA GLN A 296 9.90 -13.81 7.03
C GLN A 296 10.65 -14.46 5.85
N HIS A 297 10.89 -13.72 4.77
CA HIS A 297 11.44 -14.23 3.51
C HIS A 297 12.55 -13.32 2.95
N PRO A 298 13.68 -13.11 3.68
CA PRO A 298 14.73 -12.17 3.26
C PRO A 298 15.36 -12.55 1.91
N GLY A 299 15.60 -13.83 1.66
CA GLY A 299 16.17 -14.31 0.39
C GLY A 299 15.27 -14.08 -0.82
N LEU A 300 13.93 -14.14 -0.64
CA LEU A 300 12.97 -13.85 -1.69
C LEU A 300 12.98 -12.35 -2.03
N VAL A 301 13.04 -11.49 -1.01
CA VAL A 301 13.10 -10.04 -1.20
C VAL A 301 14.39 -9.63 -1.90
N ASP A 302 15.54 -10.19 -1.52
CA ASP A 302 16.81 -10.03 -2.24
C ASP A 302 16.65 -10.40 -3.71
N ALA A 303 16.05 -11.56 -4.00
CA ALA A 303 15.87 -12.03 -5.38
C ALA A 303 15.01 -11.07 -6.22
N VAL A 304 13.94 -10.47 -5.64
CA VAL A 304 13.12 -9.46 -6.34
C VAL A 304 13.96 -8.24 -6.71
N TYR A 305 14.69 -7.66 -5.74
CA TYR A 305 15.47 -6.46 -6.01
C TYR A 305 16.64 -6.75 -6.95
N HIS A 306 17.30 -7.92 -6.85
CA HIS A 306 18.36 -8.33 -7.75
C HIS A 306 17.85 -8.48 -9.19
N ALA A 307 16.68 -9.12 -9.38
CA ALA A 307 16.07 -9.24 -10.70
C ALA A 307 15.71 -7.88 -11.33
N ALA A 308 15.24 -6.93 -10.52
CA ALA A 308 14.98 -5.57 -10.99
C ALA A 308 16.29 -4.83 -11.33
N LEU A 309 17.36 -5.00 -10.52
CA LEU A 309 18.68 -4.43 -10.78
C LEU A 309 19.33 -5.02 -12.03
N ASP A 310 19.16 -6.31 -12.31
CA ASP A 310 19.63 -6.93 -13.56
C ASP A 310 19.03 -6.21 -14.79
N LYS A 311 17.79 -5.68 -14.70
CA LYS A 311 17.14 -4.94 -15.80
C LYS A 311 17.71 -3.54 -16.03
N ILE A 312 18.38 -2.93 -15.06
CA ILE A 312 18.98 -1.60 -15.23
C ILE A 312 20.46 -1.68 -15.64
N PHE A 313 21.10 -2.86 -15.52
CA PHE A 313 22.47 -3.13 -15.92
C PHE A 313 22.60 -4.07 -17.12
N SER A 314 21.47 -4.47 -17.75
CA SER A 314 21.39 -5.30 -18.96
C SER A 314 21.54 -4.48 -20.25
#